data_aebc08235f567ad6386fa827e1aa823a
#
_entry.id   aebc08235f567ad6386fa827e1aa823a
#
_cell.length_a   1.000
_cell.length_b   1.000
_cell.length_c   1.000
_cell.angle_alpha   90.00
_cell.angle_beta   90.00
_cell.angle_gamma   90.00
#
_symmetry.space_group_name_H-M   'P 1'
#
loop_
_entity.id
_entity.type
_entity.pdbx_description
1 polymer ?
#
loop_
_entity_poly.entity_id
_entity_poly.type
_entity_poly.pdbx_seq_one_letter_code
_entity_poly.pdbx_strand_id
1 'polypeptide(L)'
;MPARARIWWRRCGIGAVWILFANMQQSGAALEHSYRYYAVGNPGAVTAISDQLQRSAFVLMGGGKDVDEAFRWMIRKAGVRPGTGGKFVILRATGSEGYNAYVYYSGPDRRTTLPPLDGWTGGAALGLSSVQTLVVPDRAAADDPFVNSVVTEADAVFIAGGDQANYIRYWQGTALQQTLNTLLAKKVPVGGTSAGLAILGEFNFAALQGTIKSSRALTNPFDPRITIGSDPLSPSGGLLSAPAFASTITDSHFVHRDRMGRLVTFVARLVASEDGAGCQGGILPASEGSANYARGIGVSEQAALLVQGDGTGEHFTARRVRNPWTKGHAPVYFVRPLEAPSQCMPAKPLTVQRVEIRKLADSGTVFNLSDWTGVDGYIVNVEEGMFDTSPY
;
A
#
# COMPACT_ATOMS: atom_id res chain seq x y z
N MET A 1 -28.99 71.84 78.71
CA MET A 1 -27.66 71.72 79.20
C MET A 1 -26.87 70.82 78.29
N PRO A 2 -25.61 71.06 78.06
CA PRO A 2 -25.14 71.79 76.88
C PRO A 2 -24.52 70.88 75.77
N ALA A 3 -24.42 71.54 74.65
CA ALA A 3 -23.71 71.09 73.45
C ALA A 3 -22.20 70.91 73.61
N ARG A 4 -21.61 70.05 72.89
CA ARG A 4 -20.22 70.22 72.42
C ARG A 4 -20.06 69.67 71.00
N ALA A 5 -19.75 70.61 70.09
CA ALA A 5 -19.26 70.37 68.76
C ALA A 5 -17.88 69.71 68.77
N ARG A 6 -17.60 68.83 67.80
CA ARG A 6 -16.22 68.51 67.43
C ARG A 6 -16.14 68.32 65.89
N ILE A 7 -15.21 69.06 65.44
CA ILE A 7 -14.60 69.43 64.21
C ILE A 7 -14.26 68.22 63.36
N TRP A 8 -14.55 68.33 62.05
CA TRP A 8 -14.17 67.47 60.95
C TRP A 8 -12.68 67.56 60.70
N TRP A 9 -12.04 66.38 60.50
CA TRP A 9 -10.83 66.18 59.73
C TRP A 9 -11.08 65.28 58.55
N ARG A 10 -10.98 65.83 57.36
CA ARG A 10 -10.90 65.05 56.08
C ARG A 10 -9.56 64.32 56.09
N ARG A 11 -9.59 63.03 55.89
CA ARG A 11 -8.45 62.25 55.40
C ARG A 11 -8.87 61.62 54.02
N CYS A 12 -8.09 62.01 52.98
CA CYS A 12 -8.07 61.35 51.70
C CYS A 12 -7.71 59.90 51.90
N GLY A 13 -8.63 59.00 51.55
CA GLY A 13 -8.38 57.54 51.44
C GLY A 13 -8.04 57.23 50.02
N ILE A 14 -6.83 56.79 49.80
CA ILE A 14 -6.37 56.20 48.53
C ILE A 14 -7.16 54.93 48.31
N GLY A 15 -8.00 54.91 47.23
CA GLY A 15 -8.73 53.70 46.79
C GLY A 15 -7.75 52.66 46.22
N ALA A 16 -7.59 51.56 46.91
CA ALA A 16 -6.90 50.39 46.36
C ALA A 16 -7.82 49.74 45.36
N VAL A 17 -7.47 49.89 44.07
CA VAL A 17 -8.07 49.14 42.98
C VAL A 17 -7.52 47.72 43.06
N TRP A 18 -8.34 46.77 43.49
CA TRP A 18 -8.05 45.36 43.37
C TRP A 18 -8.30 44.95 41.91
N ILE A 19 -7.21 44.81 41.12
CA ILE A 19 -7.27 44.15 39.82
C ILE A 19 -7.34 42.66 40.10
N LEU A 20 -8.51 42.07 39.95
CA LEU A 20 -8.70 40.62 39.85
C LEU A 20 -8.07 40.16 38.55
N PHE A 21 -6.85 39.64 38.61
CA PHE A 21 -6.34 38.79 37.55
C PHE A 21 -7.16 37.47 37.56
N ALA A 22 -8.16 37.41 36.73
CA ALA A 22 -8.75 36.12 36.36
C ALA A 22 -7.67 35.34 35.62
N ASN A 23 -7.06 34.35 36.28
CA ASN A 23 -6.32 33.33 35.63
C ASN A 23 -7.30 32.53 34.73
N MET A 24 -7.40 32.92 33.47
CA MET A 24 -7.92 32.03 32.43
C MET A 24 -6.88 30.95 32.26
N GLN A 25 -6.97 29.89 33.07
CA GLN A 25 -6.44 28.59 32.66
C GLN A 25 -7.22 28.19 31.41
N GLN A 26 -6.64 28.45 30.24
CA GLN A 26 -6.98 27.72 29.06
C GLN A 26 -6.63 26.26 29.35
N SER A 27 -7.62 25.49 29.74
CA SER A 27 -7.60 24.04 29.63
C SER A 27 -7.57 23.75 28.15
N GLY A 28 -6.38 23.78 27.55
CA GLY A 28 -6.15 23.16 26.27
C GLY A 28 -6.47 21.69 26.50
N ALA A 29 -7.64 21.25 26.08
CA ALA A 29 -7.88 19.83 25.90
C ALA A 29 -6.73 19.35 25.02
N ALA A 30 -5.85 18.51 25.54
CA ALA A 30 -4.84 17.85 24.76
C ALA A 30 -5.62 17.16 23.62
N LEU A 31 -5.36 17.56 22.39
CA LEU A 31 -5.94 16.89 21.23
C LEU A 31 -5.53 15.43 21.35
N GLU A 32 -6.48 14.57 21.67
CA GLU A 32 -6.27 13.14 21.74
C GLU A 32 -5.97 12.69 20.31
N HIS A 33 -4.71 12.38 20.03
CA HIS A 33 -4.29 11.94 18.70
C HIS A 33 -4.96 10.61 18.39
N SER A 34 -5.62 10.51 17.25
CA SER A 34 -6.28 9.26 16.83
C SER A 34 -5.30 8.19 16.35
N TYR A 35 -4.06 8.57 15.96
CA TYR A 35 -3.02 7.59 15.59
C TYR A 35 -2.45 6.86 16.79
N ARG A 36 -1.84 5.70 16.55
CA ARG A 36 -1.00 4.99 17.53
C ARG A 36 0.37 4.76 16.93
N TYR A 37 1.39 4.96 17.76
CA TYR A 37 2.79 4.80 17.39
C TYR A 37 3.47 3.78 18.28
N TYR A 38 4.21 2.87 17.66
CA TYR A 38 4.97 1.83 18.33
C TYR A 38 6.35 1.76 17.70
N ALA A 39 7.38 1.57 18.49
CA ALA A 39 8.75 1.45 18.01
C ALA A 39 9.53 0.39 18.76
N VAL A 40 10.50 -0.20 18.09
CA VAL A 40 11.52 -1.08 18.64
C VAL A 40 12.89 -0.66 18.09
N GLY A 41 13.93 -0.81 18.88
CA GLY A 41 15.26 -0.27 18.56
C GLY A 41 15.38 1.21 18.96
N ASN A 42 16.17 1.97 18.21
CA ASN A 42 16.39 3.39 18.44
C ASN A 42 15.87 4.24 17.27
N PRO A 43 14.64 4.77 17.33
CA PRO A 43 14.07 5.65 16.30
C PRO A 43 14.82 6.97 16.11
N GLY A 44 15.47 7.45 17.17
CA GLY A 44 16.26 8.70 17.16
C GLY A 44 17.68 8.54 16.60
N ALA A 45 18.08 7.33 16.18
CA ALA A 45 19.41 7.13 15.62
C ALA A 45 19.57 7.91 14.31
N VAL A 46 20.74 8.50 14.14
CA VAL A 46 21.16 9.05 12.85
C VAL A 46 21.51 7.91 11.92
N THR A 47 20.98 7.95 10.70
CA THR A 47 21.30 6.97 9.66
C THR A 47 22.43 7.49 8.77
N ALA A 48 23.33 6.61 8.38
CA ALA A 48 24.43 6.90 7.44
C ALA A 48 24.14 6.30 6.05
N ILE A 49 22.86 6.17 5.70
CA ILE A 49 22.43 5.71 4.39
C ILE A 49 22.55 6.87 3.41
N SER A 50 23.01 6.57 2.19
CA SER A 50 23.05 7.56 1.12
C SER A 50 21.64 8.01 0.75
N ASP A 51 21.40 9.32 0.74
CA ASP A 51 20.12 9.94 0.32
C ASP A 51 19.79 9.66 -1.15
N GLN A 52 20.74 9.14 -1.93
CA GLN A 52 20.55 8.80 -3.34
C GLN A 52 20.41 7.29 -3.52
N LEU A 53 19.21 6.77 -3.31
CA LEU A 53 18.87 5.42 -3.74
C LEU A 53 18.79 5.40 -5.27
N GLN A 54 19.67 4.63 -5.88
CA GLN A 54 19.82 4.64 -7.36
C GLN A 54 18.69 3.88 -8.07
N ARG A 55 18.00 2.97 -7.38
CA ARG A 55 17.04 2.06 -8.01
C ARG A 55 15.79 1.93 -7.16
N SER A 56 14.65 2.13 -7.79
CA SER A 56 13.34 1.85 -7.16
C SER A 56 13.23 0.37 -6.79
N ALA A 57 12.59 0.08 -5.66
CA ALA A 57 12.40 -1.28 -5.18
C ALA A 57 11.00 -1.43 -4.56
N PHE A 58 10.26 -2.48 -4.96
CA PHE A 58 8.91 -2.73 -4.46
C PHE A 58 8.75 -4.18 -4.04
N VAL A 59 7.91 -4.40 -3.03
CA VAL A 59 7.53 -5.74 -2.56
C VAL A 59 6.01 -5.87 -2.62
N LEU A 60 5.52 -6.78 -3.45
CA LEU A 60 4.12 -7.16 -3.53
C LEU A 60 3.94 -8.53 -2.87
N MET A 61 3.45 -8.57 -1.64
CA MET A 61 3.27 -9.83 -0.89
C MET A 61 1.79 -10.23 -0.90
N GLY A 62 1.52 -11.47 -1.31
CA GLY A 62 0.17 -11.95 -1.60
C GLY A 62 -0.73 -12.20 -0.40
N GLY A 63 -0.23 -12.03 0.82
CA GLY A 63 -0.96 -12.29 2.07
C GLY A 63 -0.76 -13.72 2.59
N GLY A 64 -1.46 -14.06 3.65
CA GLY A 64 -1.22 -15.28 4.41
C GLY A 64 -0.02 -15.09 5.35
N LYS A 65 0.89 -16.07 5.39
CA LYS A 65 2.16 -15.92 6.12
C LYS A 65 3.11 -15.03 5.34
N ASP A 66 3.79 -14.15 6.05
CA ASP A 66 4.76 -13.23 5.47
C ASP A 66 6.01 -13.98 4.94
N VAL A 67 6.69 -13.37 4.00
CA VAL A 67 7.88 -13.94 3.35
C VAL A 67 9.13 -13.23 3.85
N ASP A 68 9.95 -13.93 4.64
CA ASP A 68 11.16 -13.39 5.30
C ASP A 68 12.15 -12.79 4.30
N GLU A 69 12.35 -13.46 3.16
CA GLU A 69 13.25 -12.99 2.09
C GLU A 69 12.82 -11.62 1.53
N ALA A 70 11.52 -11.34 1.52
CA ALA A 70 11.02 -10.06 1.04
C ALA A 70 11.43 -8.91 1.98
N PHE A 71 11.36 -9.10 3.29
CA PHE A 71 11.83 -8.10 4.26
C PHE A 71 13.35 -7.94 4.20
N ARG A 72 14.10 -9.05 4.15
CA ARG A 72 15.55 -9.02 4.02
C ARG A 72 15.99 -8.27 2.76
N TRP A 73 15.35 -8.54 1.64
CA TRP A 73 15.63 -7.88 0.38
C TRP A 73 15.31 -6.39 0.43
N MET A 74 14.16 -6.03 1.01
CA MET A 74 13.72 -4.65 1.15
C MET A 74 14.68 -3.82 2.01
N ILE A 75 15.11 -4.37 3.16
CA ILE A 75 16.10 -3.74 4.05
C ILE A 75 17.43 -3.49 3.30
N ARG A 76 17.90 -4.48 2.53
CA ARG A 76 19.13 -4.32 1.73
C ARG A 76 18.97 -3.28 0.60
N LYS A 77 17.78 -3.23 -0.03
CA LYS A 77 17.50 -2.22 -1.08
C LYS A 77 17.41 -0.81 -0.52
N ALA A 78 17.07 -0.66 0.73
CA ALA A 78 17.14 0.60 1.47
C ALA A 78 18.59 1.06 1.74
N GLY A 79 19.61 0.27 1.34
CA GLY A 79 21.01 0.61 1.61
C GLY A 79 21.48 0.28 3.02
N VAL A 80 20.64 -0.37 3.82
CA VAL A 80 20.93 -0.76 5.21
C VAL A 80 22.02 -1.84 5.24
N ARG A 81 23.04 -1.62 6.06
CA ARG A 81 24.15 -2.53 6.34
C ARG A 81 24.55 -2.42 7.81
N PRO A 82 25.24 -3.40 8.39
CA PRO A 82 25.79 -3.26 9.73
C PRO A 82 26.55 -1.95 9.90
N GLY A 83 26.17 -1.13 10.89
CA GLY A 83 26.77 0.16 11.18
C GLY A 83 26.17 1.38 10.45
N THR A 84 25.32 1.22 9.43
CA THR A 84 24.69 2.37 8.76
C THR A 84 23.44 2.90 9.47
N GLY A 85 22.81 2.07 10.28
CA GLY A 85 21.47 2.35 10.77
C GLY A 85 20.42 2.18 9.66
N GLY A 86 19.18 2.49 9.99
CA GLY A 86 18.05 2.49 9.07
C GLY A 86 16.74 2.45 9.82
N LYS A 87 15.74 3.15 9.32
CA LYS A 87 14.39 3.26 9.89
C LYS A 87 13.39 2.55 8.98
N PHE A 88 12.85 1.43 9.46
CA PHE A 88 11.84 0.67 8.74
C PHE A 88 10.46 1.02 9.31
N VAL A 89 9.59 1.62 8.49
CA VAL A 89 8.26 2.07 8.92
C VAL A 89 7.18 1.13 8.39
N ILE A 90 6.32 0.68 9.29
CA ILE A 90 5.13 -0.13 9.01
C ILE A 90 3.90 0.78 9.09
N LEU A 91 3.08 0.79 8.05
CA LEU A 91 1.82 1.53 8.02
C LEU A 91 0.63 0.57 8.04
N ARG A 92 -0.41 0.94 8.79
CA ARG A 92 -1.67 0.22 8.83
C ARG A 92 -2.80 1.12 9.30
N ALA A 93 -4.05 0.83 8.89
CA ALA A 93 -5.21 1.58 9.34
C ALA A 93 -5.81 1.03 10.65
N THR A 94 -5.55 -0.25 10.96
CA THR A 94 -6.08 -0.93 12.15
C THR A 94 -5.05 -1.92 12.71
N GLY A 95 -5.25 -2.40 13.93
CA GLY A 95 -4.37 -3.38 14.56
C GLY A 95 -3.32 -2.75 15.48
N SER A 96 -2.15 -3.36 15.63
CA SER A 96 -1.09 -2.96 16.56
C SER A 96 0.31 -3.20 15.97
N GLU A 97 1.33 -3.21 16.81
CA GLU A 97 2.76 -3.34 16.48
C GLU A 97 3.22 -4.72 16.01
N GLY A 98 2.31 -5.60 15.60
CA GLY A 98 2.60 -7.01 15.32
C GLY A 98 3.79 -7.32 14.42
N TYR A 99 4.26 -6.35 13.63
CA TYR A 99 5.44 -6.48 12.78
C TYR A 99 6.75 -6.07 13.47
N ASN A 100 6.72 -5.24 14.52
CA ASN A 100 7.93 -4.65 15.09
C ASN A 100 8.94 -5.71 15.53
N ALA A 101 8.52 -6.66 16.38
CA ALA A 101 9.39 -7.70 16.87
C ALA A 101 9.83 -8.69 15.77
N TYR A 102 8.92 -8.99 14.82
CA TYR A 102 9.20 -9.89 13.72
C TYR A 102 10.25 -9.31 12.75
N VAL A 103 10.10 -8.04 12.36
CA VAL A 103 11.02 -7.41 11.40
C VAL A 103 12.35 -7.02 12.05
N TYR A 104 12.35 -6.60 13.32
CA TYR A 104 13.55 -6.08 13.98
C TYR A 104 14.43 -7.18 14.59
N TYR A 105 13.82 -8.14 15.33
CA TYR A 105 14.56 -9.18 16.03
C TYR A 105 14.77 -10.42 15.18
N SER A 106 15.89 -11.10 15.44
CA SER A 106 16.10 -12.44 14.92
C SER A 106 15.19 -13.45 15.62
N GLY A 107 14.74 -14.43 14.88
CA GLY A 107 13.97 -15.52 15.41
C GLY A 107 12.74 -15.86 14.58
N PRO A 108 12.10 -16.99 14.86
CA PRO A 108 10.87 -17.34 14.20
C PRO A 108 9.81 -16.28 14.50
N ASP A 109 8.94 -16.00 13.54
CA ASP A 109 7.69 -15.31 13.83
C ASP A 109 7.08 -16.00 15.06
N ARG A 110 6.93 -15.27 16.17
CA ARG A 110 6.36 -15.81 17.41
C ARG A 110 4.98 -16.44 17.24
N ARG A 111 4.34 -16.15 16.10
CA ARG A 111 3.06 -16.73 15.69
C ARG A 111 3.20 -18.02 14.89
N THR A 112 4.42 -18.44 14.55
CA THR A 112 4.69 -19.69 13.83
C THR A 112 5.80 -20.45 14.54
N THR A 113 5.70 -21.79 14.55
CA THR A 113 6.76 -22.69 15.07
C THR A 113 7.81 -23.01 13.99
N LEU A 114 7.74 -22.35 12.84
CA LEU A 114 8.65 -22.58 11.72
C LEU A 114 9.97 -21.85 11.94
N PRO A 115 11.10 -22.48 11.60
CA PRO A 115 12.39 -21.83 11.70
C PRO A 115 12.49 -20.65 10.73
N PRO A 116 13.35 -19.65 11.04
CA PRO A 116 13.64 -18.57 10.09
C PRO A 116 14.35 -19.14 8.84
N LEU A 117 14.34 -18.36 7.77
CA LEU A 117 15.18 -18.65 6.60
C LEU A 117 16.66 -18.66 6.98
N ASP A 118 17.45 -19.48 6.29
CA ASP A 118 18.89 -19.43 6.37
C ASP A 118 19.39 -17.99 6.14
N GLY A 119 20.16 -17.49 7.11
CA GLY A 119 20.68 -16.13 7.08
C GLY A 119 19.65 -15.01 7.37
N TRP A 120 18.40 -15.33 7.76
CA TRP A 120 17.50 -14.36 8.34
C TRP A 120 17.77 -14.23 9.84
N THR A 121 18.36 -13.14 10.23
CA THR A 121 18.71 -12.84 11.62
C THR A 121 17.99 -11.62 12.16
N GLY A 122 16.93 -11.18 11.48
CA GLY A 122 16.21 -9.95 11.78
C GLY A 122 16.87 -8.69 11.25
N GLY A 123 16.12 -7.61 11.22
CA GLY A 123 16.56 -6.33 10.69
C GLY A 123 17.67 -5.68 11.50
N ALA A 124 17.68 -5.88 12.83
CA ALA A 124 18.74 -5.36 13.69
C ALA A 124 20.12 -5.91 13.29
N ALA A 125 20.23 -7.22 13.04
CA ALA A 125 21.47 -7.85 12.59
C ALA A 125 21.86 -7.42 11.17
N LEU A 126 20.91 -6.99 10.35
CA LEU A 126 21.19 -6.41 9.02
C LEU A 126 21.60 -4.93 9.10
N GLY A 127 21.45 -4.30 10.26
CA GLY A 127 21.87 -2.91 10.48
C GLY A 127 20.73 -1.92 10.72
N LEU A 128 19.45 -2.35 10.79
CA LEU A 128 18.36 -1.43 11.16
C LEU A 128 18.58 -0.84 12.55
N SER A 129 18.38 0.46 12.67
CA SER A 129 18.34 1.14 13.96
C SER A 129 16.96 1.00 14.62
N SER A 130 15.89 0.97 13.85
CA SER A 130 14.53 0.82 14.37
C SER A 130 13.56 0.20 13.38
N VAL A 131 12.50 -0.40 13.92
CA VAL A 131 11.25 -0.68 13.22
C VAL A 131 10.13 0.06 13.94
N GLN A 132 9.33 0.79 13.20
CA GLN A 132 8.31 1.69 13.73
C GLN A 132 6.97 1.37 13.08
N THR A 133 5.91 1.18 13.87
CA THR A 133 4.55 0.98 13.35
C THR A 133 3.68 2.19 13.67
N LEU A 134 3.07 2.74 12.64
CA LEU A 134 2.01 3.74 12.72
C LEU A 134 0.66 3.10 12.38
N VAL A 135 -0.28 3.20 13.30
CA VAL A 135 -1.69 2.90 13.06
C VAL A 135 -2.40 4.23 12.77
N VAL A 136 -2.87 4.40 11.54
CA VAL A 136 -3.45 5.65 11.02
C VAL A 136 -4.92 5.39 10.66
N PRO A 137 -5.85 5.52 11.63
CA PRO A 137 -7.21 5.02 11.53
C PRO A 137 -8.22 5.98 10.90
N ASP A 138 -7.81 7.19 10.57
CA ASP A 138 -8.66 8.23 9.98
C ASP A 138 -7.84 9.30 9.26
N ARG A 139 -8.53 10.28 8.65
CA ARG A 139 -7.91 11.37 7.88
C ARG A 139 -7.13 12.33 8.76
N ALA A 140 -7.61 12.62 9.99
CA ALA A 140 -6.91 13.52 10.90
C ALA A 140 -5.55 12.95 11.30
N ALA A 141 -5.47 11.64 11.57
CA ALA A 141 -4.19 10.95 11.78
C ALA A 141 -3.30 10.96 10.53
N ALA A 142 -3.88 10.84 9.33
CA ALA A 142 -3.13 10.86 8.08
C ALA A 142 -2.57 12.26 7.74
N ASP A 143 -3.19 13.31 8.25
CA ASP A 143 -2.73 14.69 8.12
C ASP A 143 -1.85 15.15 9.31
N ASP A 144 -1.70 14.31 10.35
CA ASP A 144 -0.94 14.66 11.56
C ASP A 144 0.55 14.88 11.25
N PRO A 145 1.15 16.00 11.70
CA PRO A 145 2.56 16.30 11.46
C PRO A 145 3.54 15.26 11.99
N PHE A 146 3.26 14.64 13.16
CA PHE A 146 4.11 13.60 13.72
C PHE A 146 4.10 12.34 12.84
N VAL A 147 2.91 11.89 12.40
CA VAL A 147 2.78 10.75 11.50
C VAL A 147 3.60 10.99 10.23
N ASN A 148 3.46 12.17 9.63
CA ASN A 148 4.17 12.51 8.41
C ASN A 148 5.67 12.68 8.62
N SER A 149 6.13 13.17 9.79
CA SER A 149 7.56 13.26 10.10
C SER A 149 8.20 11.87 10.19
N VAL A 150 7.57 10.92 10.90
CA VAL A 150 8.05 9.53 11.02
C VAL A 150 8.14 8.86 9.65
N VAL A 151 7.12 9.05 8.79
CA VAL A 151 7.12 8.46 7.44
C VAL A 151 8.18 9.13 6.55
N THR A 152 8.36 10.44 6.63
CA THR A 152 9.37 11.17 5.85
C THR A 152 10.79 10.70 6.13
N GLU A 153 11.08 10.28 7.35
CA GLU A 153 12.38 9.78 7.79
C GLU A 153 12.59 8.28 7.51
N ALA A 154 11.63 7.61 6.87
CA ALA A 154 11.72 6.17 6.61
C ALA A 154 12.75 5.86 5.50
N ASP A 155 13.61 4.89 5.75
CA ASP A 155 14.49 4.29 4.75
C ASP A 155 13.82 3.15 3.99
N ALA A 156 12.73 2.60 4.54
CA ALA A 156 11.83 1.65 3.88
C ALA A 156 10.42 1.75 4.49
N VAL A 157 9.37 1.59 3.68
CA VAL A 157 7.98 1.60 4.11
C VAL A 157 7.27 0.31 3.71
N PHE A 158 6.58 -0.33 4.65
CA PHE A 158 5.77 -1.51 4.40
C PHE A 158 4.33 -1.31 4.85
N ILE A 159 3.37 -1.51 3.94
CA ILE A 159 1.95 -1.37 4.22
C ILE A 159 1.38 -2.74 4.58
N ALA A 160 0.95 -2.89 5.82
CA ALA A 160 0.44 -4.14 6.35
C ALA A 160 -0.89 -4.55 5.69
N GLY A 161 -1.30 -5.79 5.91
CA GLY A 161 -2.62 -6.26 5.53
C GLY A 161 -3.73 -5.66 6.40
N GLY A 162 -4.96 -5.75 5.91
CA GLY A 162 -6.14 -5.23 6.58
C GLY A 162 -7.32 -5.13 5.60
N ASP A 163 -8.01 -4.00 5.62
CA ASP A 163 -9.03 -3.64 4.65
C ASP A 163 -8.55 -2.45 3.80
N GLN A 164 -8.35 -2.68 2.51
CA GLN A 164 -7.90 -1.63 1.59
C GLN A 164 -8.88 -0.45 1.49
N ALA A 165 -10.16 -0.66 1.75
CA ALA A 165 -11.13 0.43 1.79
C ALA A 165 -10.79 1.49 2.84
N ASN A 166 -10.20 1.06 3.98
CA ASN A 166 -9.75 1.99 5.01
C ASN A 166 -8.55 2.81 4.53
N TYR A 167 -7.60 2.20 3.81
CA TYR A 167 -6.47 2.93 3.26
C TYR A 167 -6.92 4.01 2.28
N ILE A 168 -7.86 3.68 1.40
CA ILE A 168 -8.43 4.65 0.46
C ILE A 168 -9.21 5.74 1.19
N ARG A 169 -10.14 5.40 2.09
CA ARG A 169 -10.96 6.39 2.82
C ARG A 169 -10.14 7.32 3.69
N TYR A 170 -9.09 6.80 4.33
CA TYR A 170 -8.36 7.53 5.36
C TYR A 170 -7.13 8.26 4.83
N TRP A 171 -6.45 7.71 3.81
CA TRP A 171 -5.16 8.22 3.37
C TRP A 171 -5.19 8.96 2.04
N GLN A 172 -6.18 8.70 1.18
CA GLN A 172 -6.26 9.36 -0.13
C GLN A 172 -6.60 10.86 0.03
N GLY A 173 -5.85 11.72 -0.67
CA GLY A 173 -6.01 13.17 -0.61
C GLY A 173 -5.54 13.79 0.72
N THR A 174 -4.60 13.15 1.44
CA THR A 174 -4.02 13.63 2.71
C THR A 174 -2.52 13.87 2.60
N ALA A 175 -1.94 14.47 3.62
CA ALA A 175 -0.49 14.65 3.74
C ALA A 175 0.27 13.31 3.71
N LEU A 176 -0.28 12.24 4.28
CA LEU A 176 0.33 10.90 4.23
C LEU A 176 0.46 10.38 2.80
N GLN A 177 -0.55 10.56 1.94
CA GLN A 177 -0.43 10.20 0.52
C GLN A 177 0.69 10.97 -0.16
N GLN A 178 0.78 12.27 0.09
CA GLN A 178 1.84 13.13 -0.49
C GLN A 178 3.23 12.70 -0.02
N THR A 179 3.37 12.40 1.29
CA THR A 179 4.61 11.93 1.90
C THR A 179 5.04 10.61 1.27
N LEU A 180 4.12 9.63 1.10
CA LEU A 180 4.40 8.34 0.47
C LEU A 180 4.84 8.51 -0.99
N ASN A 181 4.17 9.36 -1.78
CA ASN A 181 4.56 9.63 -3.15
C ASN A 181 5.91 10.36 -3.24
N THR A 182 6.25 11.21 -2.26
CA THR A 182 7.58 11.81 -2.15
C THR A 182 8.67 10.77 -1.89
N LEU A 183 8.40 9.77 -1.03
CA LEU A 183 9.34 8.66 -0.79
C LEU A 183 9.53 7.79 -2.04
N LEU A 184 8.46 7.52 -2.78
CA LEU A 184 8.53 6.82 -4.07
C LEU A 184 9.40 7.57 -5.09
N ALA A 185 9.25 8.89 -5.20
CA ALA A 185 10.08 9.73 -6.05
C ALA A 185 11.57 9.71 -5.63
N LYS A 186 11.85 9.59 -4.33
CA LYS A 186 13.19 9.39 -3.76
C LYS A 186 13.71 7.94 -3.90
N LYS A 187 12.92 7.04 -4.51
CA LYS A 187 13.24 5.61 -4.68
C LYS A 187 13.39 4.84 -3.36
N VAL A 188 12.81 5.33 -2.27
CA VAL A 188 12.72 4.59 -1.00
C VAL A 188 11.94 3.31 -1.26
N PRO A 189 12.43 2.13 -0.82
CA PRO A 189 11.71 0.88 -0.98
C PRO A 189 10.33 0.90 -0.33
N VAL A 190 9.31 0.54 -1.09
CA VAL A 190 7.93 0.45 -0.63
C VAL A 190 7.39 -0.95 -0.87
N GLY A 191 6.73 -1.52 0.11
CA GLY A 191 6.09 -2.83 -0.02
C GLY A 191 4.74 -2.88 0.65
N GLY A 192 4.02 -3.96 0.38
CA GLY A 192 2.74 -4.21 1.05
C GLY A 192 2.31 -5.66 0.94
N THR A 193 1.48 -6.09 1.90
CA THR A 193 0.88 -7.42 1.92
C THR A 193 -0.64 -7.34 1.87
N SER A 194 -1.29 -8.28 1.18
CA SER A 194 -2.76 -8.37 1.15
C SER A 194 -3.43 -7.05 0.71
N ALA A 195 -4.15 -6.38 1.60
CA ALA A 195 -4.73 -5.05 1.35
C ALA A 195 -3.67 -3.99 1.05
N GLY A 196 -2.49 -4.07 1.68
CA GLY A 196 -1.36 -3.18 1.40
C GLY A 196 -0.78 -3.37 0.00
N LEU A 197 -0.75 -4.62 -0.51
CA LEU A 197 -0.41 -4.90 -1.91
C LEU A 197 -1.46 -4.31 -2.86
N ALA A 198 -2.75 -4.45 -2.52
CA ALA A 198 -3.85 -4.07 -3.41
C ALA A 198 -3.90 -2.55 -3.71
N ILE A 199 -3.17 -1.73 -2.96
CA ILE A 199 -3.09 -0.28 -3.16
C ILE A 199 -1.76 0.19 -3.79
N LEU A 200 -0.86 -0.73 -4.19
CA LEU A 200 0.42 -0.38 -4.80
C LEU A 200 0.33 -0.14 -6.31
N GLY A 201 -0.71 -0.65 -6.98
CA GLY A 201 -0.95 -0.40 -8.40
C GLY A 201 -1.36 1.05 -8.68
N GLU A 202 -1.16 1.51 -9.91
CA GLU A 202 -1.72 2.79 -10.34
C GLU A 202 -3.26 2.79 -10.24
N PHE A 203 -3.88 1.64 -10.48
CA PHE A 203 -5.29 1.41 -10.25
C PHE A 203 -5.48 0.52 -9.02
N ASN A 204 -6.51 0.83 -8.24
CA ASN A 204 -6.80 0.06 -7.03
C ASN A 204 -8.22 -0.50 -7.07
N PHE A 205 -8.37 -1.78 -6.77
CA PHE A 205 -9.65 -2.29 -6.32
C PHE A 205 -9.87 -1.82 -4.88
N ALA A 206 -10.58 -0.70 -4.72
CA ALA A 206 -10.75 -0.02 -3.43
C ALA A 206 -11.65 -0.77 -2.44
N ALA A 207 -12.45 -1.73 -2.90
CA ALA A 207 -13.39 -2.52 -2.09
C ALA A 207 -14.31 -1.68 -1.18
N LEU A 208 -14.69 -0.47 -1.59
CA LEU A 208 -15.49 0.47 -0.77
C LEU A 208 -16.87 -0.10 -0.40
N GLN A 209 -17.38 -1.04 -1.18
CA GLN A 209 -18.64 -1.76 -0.94
C GLN A 209 -18.39 -3.24 -0.58
N GLY A 210 -17.18 -3.54 -0.08
CA GLY A 210 -16.75 -4.89 0.27
C GLY A 210 -16.11 -5.65 -0.89
N THR A 211 -15.77 -6.91 -0.64
CA THR A 211 -15.11 -7.77 -1.63
C THR A 211 -16.09 -8.34 -2.64
N ILE A 212 -15.56 -8.77 -3.79
CA ILE A 212 -16.32 -9.46 -4.84
C ILE A 212 -15.67 -10.81 -5.20
N LYS A 213 -16.47 -11.83 -5.48
CA LYS A 213 -16.04 -13.13 -6.01
C LYS A 213 -15.85 -13.07 -7.53
N SER A 214 -14.96 -13.89 -8.09
CA SER A 214 -14.69 -13.97 -9.53
C SER A 214 -15.96 -14.23 -10.36
N SER A 215 -16.76 -15.23 -9.98
CA SER A 215 -17.99 -15.54 -10.70
C SER A 215 -18.95 -14.36 -10.78
N ARG A 216 -19.09 -13.59 -9.69
CA ARG A 216 -19.96 -12.43 -9.67
C ARG A 216 -19.40 -11.26 -10.49
N ALA A 217 -18.10 -11.04 -10.45
CA ALA A 217 -17.43 -10.01 -11.24
C ALA A 217 -17.59 -10.29 -12.74
N LEU A 218 -17.39 -11.55 -13.15
CA LEU A 218 -17.56 -11.98 -14.53
C LEU A 218 -19.04 -11.88 -15.01
N THR A 219 -20.00 -12.17 -14.13
CA THR A 219 -21.44 -12.09 -14.48
C THR A 219 -21.93 -10.65 -14.59
N ASN A 220 -21.33 -9.72 -13.83
CA ASN A 220 -21.65 -8.29 -13.90
C ASN A 220 -20.40 -7.43 -13.66
N PRO A 221 -19.70 -7.02 -14.70
CA PRO A 221 -18.52 -6.16 -14.58
C PRO A 221 -18.80 -4.82 -13.91
N PHE A 222 -20.06 -4.39 -13.81
CA PHE A 222 -20.52 -3.18 -13.14
C PHE A 222 -21.24 -3.45 -11.81
N ASP A 223 -20.97 -4.61 -11.18
CA ASP A 223 -21.47 -4.83 -9.80
C ASP A 223 -20.99 -3.67 -8.90
N PRO A 224 -21.88 -3.10 -8.06
CA PRO A 224 -21.52 -1.97 -7.21
C PRO A 224 -20.32 -2.21 -6.27
N ARG A 225 -19.95 -3.47 -6.00
CA ARG A 225 -18.75 -3.80 -5.22
C ARG A 225 -17.46 -3.61 -6.00
N ILE A 226 -17.51 -3.52 -7.33
CA ILE A 226 -16.33 -3.24 -8.16
C ILE A 226 -16.08 -1.73 -8.14
N THR A 227 -15.34 -1.29 -7.12
CA THR A 227 -14.92 0.09 -6.97
C THR A 227 -13.44 0.18 -7.35
N ILE A 228 -13.19 0.67 -8.59
CA ILE A 228 -11.85 0.86 -9.13
C ILE A 228 -11.61 2.35 -9.28
N GLY A 229 -10.48 2.83 -8.75
CA GLY A 229 -10.14 4.24 -8.80
C GLY A 229 -11.16 5.08 -8.05
N SER A 230 -10.92 5.43 -6.82
CA SER A 230 -11.93 6.07 -5.96
C SER A 230 -11.82 7.59 -5.90
N ASP A 231 -10.77 8.18 -6.48
CA ASP A 231 -10.59 9.62 -6.50
C ASP A 231 -10.99 10.20 -7.88
N PRO A 232 -12.12 10.94 -7.96
CA PRO A 232 -12.51 11.61 -9.19
C PRO A 232 -11.54 12.73 -9.60
N LEU A 233 -10.65 13.16 -8.69
CA LEU A 233 -9.63 14.19 -8.96
C LEU A 233 -8.31 13.59 -9.44
N SER A 234 -8.10 12.27 -9.33
CA SER A 234 -6.94 11.58 -9.87
C SER A 234 -7.31 10.82 -11.14
N PRO A 235 -6.73 11.13 -12.30
CA PRO A 235 -7.02 10.41 -13.54
C PRO A 235 -6.83 8.91 -13.47
N SER A 236 -5.88 8.44 -12.66
CA SER A 236 -5.61 7.02 -12.41
C SER A 236 -6.40 6.47 -11.21
N GLY A 237 -6.87 7.33 -10.32
CA GLY A 237 -7.64 6.94 -9.12
C GLY A 237 -6.84 6.16 -8.07
N GLY A 238 -5.54 6.00 -8.22
CA GLY A 238 -4.69 5.26 -7.31
C GLY A 238 -4.22 6.08 -6.12
N LEU A 239 -3.88 5.40 -5.02
CA LEU A 239 -3.30 6.01 -3.82
C LEU A 239 -1.81 6.34 -4.04
N LEU A 240 -1.08 5.49 -4.77
CA LEU A 240 0.36 5.58 -4.95
C LEU A 240 0.74 5.67 -6.44
N SER A 241 1.72 6.51 -6.74
CA SER A 241 2.25 6.72 -8.09
C SER A 241 3.58 5.99 -8.26
N ALA A 242 3.54 4.65 -8.28
CA ALA A 242 4.72 3.82 -8.46
C ALA A 242 4.96 3.54 -9.96
N PRO A 243 6.06 4.03 -10.58
CA PRO A 243 6.28 3.88 -12.02
C PRO A 243 6.29 2.43 -12.52
N ALA A 244 6.76 1.49 -11.69
CA ALA A 244 6.76 0.07 -12.01
C ALA A 244 5.35 -0.51 -12.26
N PHE A 245 4.32 0.15 -11.78
CA PHE A 245 2.94 -0.31 -11.84
C PHE A 245 2.04 0.64 -12.64
N ALA A 246 2.64 1.41 -13.55
CA ALA A 246 1.87 2.20 -14.52
C ALA A 246 0.89 1.29 -15.27
N SER A 247 -0.33 1.78 -15.49
CA SER A 247 -1.44 1.06 -16.15
C SER A 247 -1.81 -0.29 -15.52
N THR A 248 -1.46 -0.51 -14.24
CA THR A 248 -1.57 -1.81 -13.58
C THR A 248 -2.50 -1.75 -12.37
N ILE A 249 -3.37 -2.77 -12.26
CA ILE A 249 -4.12 -3.08 -11.05
C ILE A 249 -3.54 -4.33 -10.37
N THR A 250 -3.42 -4.32 -9.04
CA THR A 250 -2.81 -5.41 -8.28
C THR A 250 -3.83 -6.13 -7.40
N ASP A 251 -3.69 -7.46 -7.26
CA ASP A 251 -4.55 -8.29 -6.44
C ASP A 251 -3.77 -9.34 -5.65
N SER A 252 -4.25 -9.69 -4.47
CA SER A 252 -3.60 -10.56 -3.48
C SER A 252 -4.42 -11.84 -3.22
N HIS A 253 -3.94 -12.77 -2.39
CA HIS A 253 -4.61 -14.04 -2.04
C HIS A 253 -5.10 -14.81 -3.28
N PHE A 254 -4.32 -14.76 -4.35
CA PHE A 254 -4.84 -14.89 -5.70
C PHE A 254 -5.43 -16.27 -6.00
N VAL A 255 -4.62 -17.33 -5.95
CA VAL A 255 -5.10 -18.69 -6.18
C VAL A 255 -6.00 -19.18 -5.06
N HIS A 256 -5.61 -18.90 -3.81
CA HIS A 256 -6.33 -19.41 -2.63
C HIS A 256 -7.81 -18.96 -2.58
N ARG A 257 -8.10 -17.75 -3.09
CA ARG A 257 -9.45 -17.19 -3.11
C ARG A 257 -10.08 -17.14 -4.50
N ASP A 258 -9.52 -17.88 -5.47
CA ASP A 258 -10.01 -17.92 -6.86
C ASP A 258 -10.27 -16.51 -7.42
N ARG A 259 -9.18 -15.72 -7.56
CA ARG A 259 -9.31 -14.30 -7.92
C ARG A 259 -9.05 -13.98 -9.39
N MET A 260 -8.76 -14.97 -10.23
CA MET A 260 -8.47 -14.74 -11.66
C MET A 260 -9.63 -14.04 -12.37
N GLY A 261 -10.85 -14.52 -12.20
CA GLY A 261 -12.02 -13.94 -12.88
C GLY A 261 -12.28 -12.49 -12.48
N ARG A 262 -12.09 -12.15 -11.19
CA ARG A 262 -12.25 -10.75 -10.79
C ARG A 262 -11.11 -9.86 -11.31
N LEU A 263 -9.86 -10.36 -11.36
CA LEU A 263 -8.74 -9.58 -11.90
C LEU A 263 -8.93 -9.35 -13.40
N VAL A 264 -9.35 -10.36 -14.16
CA VAL A 264 -9.71 -10.20 -15.59
C VAL A 264 -10.81 -9.14 -15.73
N THR A 265 -11.84 -9.19 -14.91
CA THR A 265 -12.90 -8.17 -14.91
C THR A 265 -12.37 -6.78 -14.60
N PHE A 266 -11.49 -6.65 -13.60
CA PHE A 266 -10.90 -5.35 -13.24
C PHE A 266 -10.07 -4.79 -14.39
N VAL A 267 -9.22 -5.61 -15.00
CA VAL A 267 -8.41 -5.19 -16.15
C VAL A 267 -9.31 -4.82 -17.35
N ALA A 268 -10.34 -5.62 -17.64
CA ALA A 268 -11.30 -5.31 -18.69
C ALA A 268 -12.01 -3.97 -18.46
N ARG A 269 -12.38 -3.66 -17.21
CA ARG A 269 -12.98 -2.38 -16.81
C ARG A 269 -12.08 -1.15 -17.04
N LEU A 270 -10.75 -1.35 -17.12
CA LEU A 270 -9.81 -0.28 -17.45
C LEU A 270 -9.74 0.02 -18.95
N VAL A 271 -10.21 -0.90 -19.80
CA VAL A 271 -10.14 -0.73 -21.26
C VAL A 271 -11.19 0.26 -21.76
N ALA A 272 -10.71 1.29 -22.43
CA ALA A 272 -11.57 2.35 -23.00
C ALA A 272 -12.57 1.78 -24.01
N SER A 273 -13.70 2.45 -24.12
CA SER A 273 -14.72 2.09 -25.11
C SER A 273 -14.38 2.81 -26.43
N GLU A 274 -14.08 2.02 -27.47
CA GLU A 274 -13.83 2.46 -28.84
C GLU A 274 -14.65 1.61 -29.81
N ASP A 275 -15.30 2.21 -30.77
CA ASP A 275 -16.08 1.53 -31.83
C ASP A 275 -17.05 0.44 -31.34
N GLY A 276 -17.64 0.64 -30.16
CA GLY A 276 -18.60 -0.28 -29.57
C GLY A 276 -17.99 -1.44 -28.78
N ALA A 277 -16.67 -1.56 -28.74
CA ALA A 277 -15.93 -2.47 -27.88
C ALA A 277 -15.33 -1.73 -26.67
N GLY A 278 -14.92 -2.46 -25.61
CA GLY A 278 -14.39 -1.88 -24.37
C GLY A 278 -15.43 -1.71 -23.27
N CYS A 279 -15.06 -1.04 -22.20
CA CYS A 279 -15.94 -0.81 -21.06
C CYS A 279 -16.24 0.68 -20.88
N GLN A 280 -17.48 1.02 -20.58
CA GLN A 280 -17.85 2.39 -20.23
C GLN A 280 -17.04 2.90 -19.03
N GLY A 281 -16.34 4.02 -19.18
CA GLY A 281 -15.48 4.61 -18.17
C GLY A 281 -14.09 3.99 -18.08
N GLY A 282 -13.72 3.08 -18.99
CA GLY A 282 -12.34 2.66 -19.21
C GLY A 282 -11.51 3.79 -19.85
N ILE A 283 -10.21 3.80 -19.59
CA ILE A 283 -9.31 4.89 -19.99
C ILE A 283 -8.01 4.42 -20.64
N LEU A 284 -7.79 3.12 -20.71
CA LEU A 284 -6.56 2.53 -21.25
C LEU A 284 -6.85 1.73 -22.52
N PRO A 285 -5.90 1.63 -23.47
CA PRO A 285 -6.02 0.70 -24.58
C PRO A 285 -5.88 -0.76 -24.12
N ALA A 286 -6.43 -1.67 -24.95
CA ALA A 286 -6.24 -3.12 -24.80
C ALA A 286 -5.02 -3.62 -25.59
N SER A 287 -4.64 -2.96 -26.66
CA SER A 287 -3.79 -3.52 -27.70
C SER A 287 -2.31 -3.64 -27.37
N GLU A 288 -1.67 -4.66 -27.94
CA GLU A 288 -0.23 -4.71 -28.16
C GLU A 288 0.24 -3.49 -28.98
N GLY A 289 1.35 -2.89 -28.59
CA GLY A 289 1.97 -1.76 -29.31
C GLY A 289 1.72 -0.40 -28.66
N SER A 290 0.89 -0.34 -27.62
CA SER A 290 0.83 0.84 -26.74
C SER A 290 1.70 0.60 -25.51
N ALA A 291 2.49 1.59 -25.11
CA ALA A 291 3.28 1.50 -23.87
C ALA A 291 2.40 1.44 -22.60
N ASN A 292 1.16 1.90 -22.68
CA ASN A 292 0.24 2.10 -21.56
C ASN A 292 -1.07 1.31 -21.71
N TYR A 293 -1.02 0.01 -21.89
CA TYR A 293 -2.22 -0.84 -21.94
C TYR A 293 -2.60 -1.36 -20.54
N ALA A 294 -3.88 -1.74 -20.39
CA ALA A 294 -4.41 -2.25 -19.14
C ALA A 294 -3.73 -3.56 -18.70
N ARG A 295 -3.27 -3.64 -17.48
CA ARG A 295 -2.51 -4.77 -16.91
C ARG A 295 -3.00 -5.14 -15.52
N GLY A 296 -2.82 -6.42 -15.17
CA GLY A 296 -3.13 -6.93 -13.84
C GLY A 296 -2.01 -7.82 -13.29
N ILE A 297 -1.73 -7.70 -12.00
CA ILE A 297 -0.79 -8.58 -11.28
C ILE A 297 -1.52 -9.23 -10.11
N GLY A 298 -1.58 -10.57 -10.12
CA GLY A 298 -2.17 -11.38 -9.06
C GLY A 298 -1.11 -12.15 -8.28
N VAL A 299 -0.96 -11.90 -6.98
CA VAL A 299 0.03 -12.56 -6.13
C VAL A 299 -0.63 -13.55 -5.20
N SER A 300 -0.19 -14.81 -5.23
CA SER A 300 -0.71 -15.87 -4.37
C SER A 300 -0.25 -15.71 -2.92
N GLU A 301 -1.03 -16.28 -2.00
CA GLU A 301 -0.64 -16.30 -0.57
C GLU A 301 0.73 -16.94 -0.37
N GLN A 302 1.45 -16.47 0.62
CA GLN A 302 2.79 -16.96 1.02
C GLN A 302 3.85 -16.83 -0.08
N ALA A 303 3.61 -15.95 -1.05
CA ALA A 303 4.58 -15.51 -2.04
C ALA A 303 4.72 -14.00 -2.02
N ALA A 304 5.86 -13.52 -2.48
CA ALA A 304 6.11 -12.12 -2.75
C ALA A 304 6.75 -11.94 -4.12
N LEU A 305 6.34 -10.90 -4.83
CA LEU A 305 6.99 -10.42 -6.03
C LEU A 305 7.92 -9.26 -5.64
N LEU A 306 9.20 -9.44 -5.88
CA LEU A 306 10.23 -8.43 -5.67
C LEU A 306 10.49 -7.72 -6.99
N VAL A 307 10.20 -6.43 -7.04
CA VAL A 307 10.34 -5.61 -8.24
C VAL A 307 11.43 -4.58 -8.04
N GLN A 308 12.34 -4.47 -8.99
CA GLN A 308 13.39 -3.47 -8.98
C GLN A 308 13.55 -2.77 -10.32
N GLY A 309 13.83 -1.48 -10.27
CA GLY A 309 14.26 -0.70 -11.43
C GLY A 309 15.74 -0.89 -11.74
N ASP A 310 16.12 -0.60 -12.97
CA ASP A 310 17.52 -0.57 -13.42
C ASP A 310 18.26 0.73 -13.06
N GLY A 311 17.54 1.74 -12.61
CA GLY A 311 18.04 3.08 -12.27
C GLY A 311 17.60 4.17 -13.24
N THR A 312 17.21 3.83 -14.46
CA THR A 312 16.67 4.79 -15.45
C THR A 312 15.29 5.28 -15.10
N GLY A 313 14.51 4.45 -14.36
CA GLY A 313 13.09 4.70 -14.05
C GLY A 313 12.12 4.13 -15.08
N GLU A 314 12.61 3.49 -16.12
CA GLU A 314 11.81 2.97 -17.24
C GLU A 314 11.77 1.44 -17.29
N HIS A 315 12.84 0.79 -16.84
CA HIS A 315 12.95 -0.66 -16.88
C HIS A 315 12.84 -1.29 -15.51
N PHE A 316 11.86 -2.19 -15.36
CA PHE A 316 11.58 -2.89 -14.11
C PHE A 316 11.59 -4.40 -14.33
N THR A 317 12.33 -5.10 -13.49
CA THR A 317 12.35 -6.55 -13.45
C THR A 317 11.75 -7.06 -12.14
N ALA A 318 11.15 -8.24 -12.20
CA ALA A 318 10.48 -8.85 -11.08
C ALA A 318 10.91 -10.31 -10.91
N ARG A 319 11.06 -10.76 -9.67
CA ARG A 319 11.24 -12.18 -9.34
C ARG A 319 10.32 -12.58 -8.20
N ARG A 320 9.80 -13.79 -8.26
CA ARG A 320 9.01 -14.35 -7.19
C ARG A 320 9.90 -14.97 -6.11
N VAL A 321 9.54 -14.73 -4.85
CA VAL A 321 10.11 -15.44 -3.69
C VAL A 321 9.01 -16.01 -2.83
N ARG A 322 9.35 -17.04 -2.05
CA ARG A 322 8.48 -17.67 -1.04
C ARG A 322 9.34 -18.27 0.06
N ASN A 323 8.74 -18.53 1.20
CA ASN A 323 9.44 -19.27 2.23
C ASN A 323 9.64 -20.75 1.82
N PRO A 324 10.72 -21.42 2.23
CA PRO A 324 11.01 -22.80 1.88
C PRO A 324 9.92 -23.81 2.30
N TRP A 325 9.23 -23.51 3.40
CA TRP A 325 8.15 -24.34 3.94
C TRP A 325 6.77 -24.09 3.32
N THR A 326 6.66 -23.13 2.38
CA THR A 326 5.40 -22.88 1.67
C THR A 326 4.99 -24.09 0.85
N LYS A 327 3.80 -24.61 1.13
CA LYS A 327 3.23 -25.72 0.36
C LYS A 327 2.72 -25.21 -1.00
N GLY A 328 2.85 -26.08 -2.02
CA GLY A 328 2.42 -25.75 -3.38
C GLY A 328 3.32 -24.72 -4.08
N HIS A 329 2.91 -24.26 -5.24
CA HIS A 329 3.72 -23.39 -6.10
C HIS A 329 3.61 -21.91 -5.75
N ALA A 330 2.49 -21.45 -5.17
CA ALA A 330 2.21 -20.04 -4.86
C ALA A 330 2.69 -19.09 -5.99
N PRO A 331 2.15 -19.22 -7.22
CA PRO A 331 2.61 -18.43 -8.36
C PRO A 331 2.16 -16.99 -8.30
N VAL A 332 2.80 -16.16 -9.13
CA VAL A 332 2.35 -14.82 -9.50
C VAL A 332 1.82 -14.88 -10.93
N TYR A 333 0.71 -14.19 -11.16
CA TYR A 333 0.08 -14.10 -12.48
C TYR A 333 0.14 -12.67 -13.00
N PHE A 334 0.44 -12.55 -14.29
CA PHE A 334 0.42 -11.31 -15.05
C PHE A 334 -0.67 -11.44 -16.10
N VAL A 335 -1.60 -10.50 -16.15
CA VAL A 335 -2.81 -10.56 -16.97
C VAL A 335 -2.92 -9.31 -17.82
N ARG A 336 -3.18 -9.46 -19.11
CA ARG A 336 -3.53 -8.36 -20.00
C ARG A 336 -4.54 -8.79 -21.06
N PRO A 337 -5.53 -7.97 -21.41
CA PRO A 337 -6.37 -8.21 -22.57
C PRO A 337 -5.63 -7.77 -23.83
N LEU A 338 -5.55 -8.64 -24.83
CA LEU A 338 -4.98 -8.28 -26.13
C LEU A 338 -5.99 -7.57 -27.00
N GLU A 339 -7.28 -7.81 -26.78
CA GLU A 339 -8.39 -7.18 -27.45
C GLU A 339 -9.33 -6.49 -26.45
N ALA A 340 -10.03 -5.46 -26.91
CA ALA A 340 -11.04 -4.82 -26.12
C ALA A 340 -12.23 -5.75 -25.86
N PRO A 341 -12.87 -5.72 -24.67
CA PRO A 341 -14.08 -6.50 -24.43
C PRO A 341 -15.16 -6.22 -25.45
N SER A 342 -15.75 -7.24 -26.04
CA SER A 342 -16.90 -7.12 -26.93
C SER A 342 -18.22 -6.93 -26.17
N GLN A 343 -18.28 -7.34 -24.89
CA GLN A 343 -19.40 -7.07 -24.00
C GLN A 343 -18.88 -6.72 -22.60
N CYS A 344 -19.05 -5.46 -22.19
CA CYS A 344 -18.73 -4.97 -20.86
C CYS A 344 -19.71 -3.88 -20.46
N MET A 345 -20.89 -4.28 -20.01
CA MET A 345 -22.04 -3.40 -19.74
C MET A 345 -22.66 -3.72 -18.37
N PRO A 346 -23.35 -2.77 -17.75
CA PRO A 346 -24.11 -3.03 -16.52
C PRO A 346 -25.11 -4.18 -16.70
N ALA A 347 -25.13 -5.07 -15.70
CA ALA A 347 -26.02 -6.24 -15.63
C ALA A 347 -25.95 -7.22 -16.83
N LYS A 348 -24.85 -7.19 -17.56
CA LYS A 348 -24.52 -8.17 -18.61
C LYS A 348 -23.23 -8.90 -18.24
N PRO A 349 -23.11 -10.21 -18.54
CA PRO A 349 -21.86 -10.92 -18.36
C PRO A 349 -20.73 -10.33 -19.19
N LEU A 350 -19.50 -10.46 -18.70
CA LEU A 350 -18.31 -10.03 -19.45
C LEU A 350 -18.06 -10.99 -20.63
N THR A 351 -17.80 -10.42 -21.80
CA THR A 351 -17.20 -11.16 -22.93
C THR A 351 -15.95 -10.41 -23.38
N VAL A 352 -14.81 -11.08 -23.29
CA VAL A 352 -13.50 -10.60 -23.74
C VAL A 352 -12.70 -11.75 -24.32
N GLN A 353 -12.22 -11.57 -25.54
CA GLN A 353 -11.39 -12.55 -26.24
C GLN A 353 -9.92 -12.24 -26.01
N ARG A 354 -9.07 -13.26 -26.18
CA ARG A 354 -7.61 -13.16 -26.16
C ARG A 354 -7.05 -12.45 -24.92
N VAL A 355 -7.42 -12.91 -23.72
CA VAL A 355 -6.76 -12.50 -22.47
C VAL A 355 -5.48 -13.30 -22.33
N GLU A 356 -4.32 -12.62 -22.40
CA GLU A 356 -3.03 -13.25 -22.14
C GLU A 356 -2.77 -13.34 -20.64
N ILE A 357 -2.40 -14.54 -20.19
CA ILE A 357 -2.00 -14.84 -18.83
C ILE A 357 -0.57 -15.39 -18.85
N ARG A 358 0.30 -14.85 -17.99
CA ARG A 358 1.65 -15.35 -17.77
C ARG A 358 1.81 -15.77 -16.33
N LYS A 359 2.36 -16.96 -16.09
CA LYS A 359 2.45 -17.58 -14.78
C LYS A 359 3.91 -17.70 -14.33
N LEU A 360 4.31 -16.90 -13.33
CA LEU A 360 5.64 -16.97 -12.73
C LEU A 360 5.59 -17.91 -11.51
N ALA A 361 6.00 -19.16 -11.69
CA ALA A 361 5.96 -20.20 -10.68
C ALA A 361 7.34 -20.47 -10.04
N ASP A 362 8.43 -20.19 -10.75
CA ASP A 362 9.79 -20.50 -10.33
C ASP A 362 10.49 -19.30 -9.71
N SER A 363 11.30 -19.54 -8.69
CA SER A 363 12.01 -18.45 -7.97
C SER A 363 13.25 -17.94 -8.70
N GLY A 364 13.80 -18.72 -9.66
CA GLY A 364 14.96 -18.35 -10.47
C GLY A 364 14.64 -17.52 -11.70
N THR A 365 13.38 -17.54 -12.12
CA THR A 365 12.93 -16.82 -13.33
C THR A 365 12.71 -15.34 -13.02
N VAL A 366 13.15 -14.49 -13.96
CA VAL A 366 12.97 -13.05 -13.94
C VAL A 366 11.91 -12.66 -14.96
N PHE A 367 10.94 -11.88 -14.54
CA PHE A 367 9.93 -11.28 -15.40
C PHE A 367 10.27 -9.83 -15.65
N ASN A 368 10.22 -9.38 -16.90
CA ASN A 368 10.39 -7.99 -17.29
C ASN A 368 9.01 -7.30 -17.32
N LEU A 369 8.79 -6.37 -16.40
CA LEU A 369 7.53 -5.62 -16.30
C LEU A 369 7.39 -4.56 -17.39
N SER A 370 8.49 -4.09 -17.97
CA SER A 370 8.45 -3.01 -18.97
C SER A 370 7.92 -3.49 -20.32
N ASP A 371 8.37 -4.67 -20.76
CA ASP A 371 7.95 -5.31 -22.03
C ASP A 371 7.01 -6.51 -21.83
N TRP A 372 6.69 -6.84 -20.57
CA TRP A 372 5.78 -7.91 -20.17
C TRP A 372 6.22 -9.30 -20.64
N THR A 373 7.55 -9.59 -20.52
CA THR A 373 8.19 -10.83 -20.97
C THR A 373 8.93 -11.56 -19.85
N GLY A 374 9.49 -12.73 -20.14
CA GLY A 374 10.31 -13.52 -19.23
C GLY A 374 9.72 -14.85 -18.79
N VAL A 375 8.42 -15.08 -19.07
CA VAL A 375 7.77 -16.38 -18.94
C VAL A 375 6.80 -16.55 -20.12
N ASP A 376 6.54 -17.79 -20.51
CA ASP A 376 5.57 -18.09 -21.56
C ASP A 376 4.17 -17.67 -21.14
N GLY A 377 3.41 -17.15 -22.10
CA GLY A 377 2.01 -16.79 -21.94
C GLY A 377 1.10 -17.83 -22.56
N TYR A 378 -0.12 -17.89 -22.07
CA TYR A 378 -1.23 -18.62 -22.67
C TYR A 378 -2.43 -17.71 -22.80
N ILE A 379 -3.32 -18.04 -23.72
CA ILE A 379 -4.52 -17.26 -24.00
C ILE A 379 -5.72 -17.97 -23.41
N VAL A 380 -6.60 -17.21 -22.78
CA VAL A 380 -7.93 -17.63 -22.37
C VAL A 380 -8.96 -16.66 -22.93
N ASN A 381 -10.17 -17.13 -23.15
CA ASN A 381 -11.30 -16.29 -23.51
C ASN A 381 -12.33 -16.30 -22.36
N VAL A 382 -13.03 -15.21 -22.22
CA VAL A 382 -14.22 -15.13 -21.37
C VAL A 382 -15.40 -14.89 -22.29
N GLU A 383 -16.36 -15.79 -22.27
CA GLU A 383 -17.60 -15.71 -23.04
C GLU A 383 -18.78 -15.83 -22.09
N GLU A 384 -19.68 -14.86 -22.14
CA GLU A 384 -20.85 -14.78 -21.27
C GLU A 384 -20.52 -15.01 -19.78
N GLY A 385 -19.38 -14.46 -19.31
CA GLY A 385 -18.93 -14.54 -17.92
C GLY A 385 -18.28 -15.87 -17.52
N MET A 386 -17.92 -16.71 -18.47
CA MET A 386 -17.25 -17.99 -18.22
C MET A 386 -15.93 -18.09 -19.00
N PHE A 387 -14.90 -18.67 -18.38
CA PHE A 387 -13.67 -19.00 -19.08
C PHE A 387 -13.89 -20.22 -19.98
N ASP A 388 -13.32 -20.18 -21.16
CA ASP A 388 -13.29 -21.31 -22.13
C ASP A 388 -12.39 -22.45 -21.65
N THR A 389 -11.39 -22.15 -20.83
CA THR A 389 -10.46 -23.14 -20.25
C THR A 389 -10.05 -22.70 -18.85
N SER A 390 -9.34 -23.56 -18.10
CA SER A 390 -8.83 -23.21 -16.77
C SER A 390 -7.85 -22.03 -16.86
N PRO A 391 -8.06 -20.95 -16.11
CA PRO A 391 -7.20 -19.77 -16.15
C PRO A 391 -6.00 -19.86 -15.19
N TYR A 392 -5.72 -21.03 -14.53
CA TYR A 392 -4.64 -21.22 -13.54
C TYR A 392 -3.52 -22.16 -13.97
#